data_6848067c1107caa2183023638be9b68f
#
_entry.id   6848067c1107caa2183023638be9b68f
#
_cell.length_a   1.000
_cell.length_b   1.000
_cell.length_c   1.000
_cell.angle_alpha   90.00
_cell.angle_beta   90.00
_cell.angle_gamma   90.00
#
_symmetry.space_group_name_H-M   'P 1'
#
loop_
_entity.id
_entity.type
_entity.pdbx_description
1 polymer ?
#
loop_
_entity_poly.entity_id
_entity_poly.type
_entity_poly.pdbx_seq_one_letter_code
_entity_poly.pdbx_strand_id
1 'polypeptide(L)'
;MARRGTPGEGDTQLTITDLARGVMSNSRAIRFYEDHGILAPTREGPRGLRRVYSPRDRTRLKLTLRGKRLGLTLLQIRELIDMYESPKDATAQARRFLAVLGQHRSALEQQREDIEVTLTEIARHEAECRRILGRKN
;
A
#
# COMPACT_ATOMS: atom_id res chain seq x y z
N MET A 1 19.95 -29.02 23.77
CA MET A 1 19.59 -27.64 23.97
C MET A 1 18.75 -27.15 22.82
N ALA A 2 17.54 -26.77 23.14
CA ALA A 2 16.68 -26.23 22.12
C ALA A 2 17.28 -24.94 21.59
N ARG A 3 17.86 -25.05 20.47
CA ARG A 3 18.32 -23.92 19.77
C ARG A 3 17.11 -23.02 19.47
N ARG A 4 17.11 -21.86 20.01
CA ARG A 4 16.28 -20.85 19.42
C ARG A 4 16.85 -20.60 18.07
N GLY A 5 16.35 -21.31 17.12
CA GLY A 5 16.56 -20.90 15.77
C GLY A 5 16.31 -19.43 15.68
N THR A 6 17.04 -18.75 14.85
CA THR A 6 16.55 -17.56 14.24
C THR A 6 15.06 -17.78 14.06
N PRO A 7 14.20 -16.91 14.51
CA PRO A 7 12.78 -17.09 14.31
C PRO A 7 12.61 -17.31 12.82
N GLY A 8 12.47 -18.56 12.47
CA GLY A 8 12.06 -18.92 11.13
C GLY A 8 10.78 -18.16 10.89
N GLU A 9 10.65 -17.66 9.71
CA GLU A 9 9.50 -16.86 9.35
C GLU A 9 8.15 -17.50 9.70
N GLY A 10 8.15 -18.83 9.96
CA GLY A 10 6.96 -19.58 10.33
C GLY A 10 6.55 -19.50 11.78
N ASP A 11 7.43 -19.10 12.66
CA ASP A 11 7.20 -19.19 14.10
C ASP A 11 6.81 -17.87 14.77
N THR A 12 6.86 -16.77 14.04
CA THR A 12 6.55 -15.46 14.60
C THR A 12 5.07 -15.20 14.53
N GLN A 13 4.43 -15.22 15.68
CA GLN A 13 3.01 -14.88 15.80
C GLN A 13 2.87 -13.38 16.06
N LEU A 14 2.01 -12.74 15.32
CA LEU A 14 1.77 -11.30 15.42
C LEU A 14 0.33 -11.04 15.83
N THR A 15 0.13 -10.13 16.78
CA THR A 15 -1.19 -9.60 17.08
C THR A 15 -1.56 -8.54 16.04
N ILE A 16 -2.84 -8.14 16.01
CA ILE A 16 -3.28 -7.06 15.13
C ILE A 16 -2.52 -5.76 15.42
N THR A 17 -2.20 -5.49 16.70
CA THR A 17 -1.44 -4.30 17.09
C THR A 17 0.00 -4.37 16.56
N ASP A 18 0.64 -5.54 16.71
CA ASP A 18 1.99 -5.75 16.19
C ASP A 18 2.04 -5.59 14.68
N LEU A 19 1.05 -6.15 13.98
CA LEU A 19 0.96 -6.05 12.54
C LEU A 19 0.76 -4.60 12.08
N ALA A 20 -0.15 -3.88 12.73
CA ALA A 20 -0.41 -2.47 12.42
C ALA A 20 0.82 -1.61 12.64
N ARG A 21 1.52 -1.84 13.75
CA ARG A 21 2.73 -1.08 14.08
C ARG A 21 3.85 -1.35 13.08
N GLY A 22 4.02 -2.61 12.70
CA GLY A 22 5.10 -3.02 11.79
C GLY A 22 4.95 -2.47 10.38
N VAL A 23 3.74 -2.11 9.96
CA VAL A 23 3.46 -1.60 8.60
C VAL A 23 2.86 -0.20 8.61
N MET A 24 2.82 0.44 9.78
CA MET A 24 2.27 1.79 9.96
C MET A 24 0.83 1.91 9.47
N SER A 25 0.02 0.93 9.80
CA SER A 25 -1.40 0.89 9.46
C SER A 25 -2.23 0.89 10.75
N ASN A 26 -3.55 0.88 10.62
CA ASN A 26 -4.45 0.81 11.76
C ASN A 26 -5.26 -0.48 11.76
N SER A 27 -5.83 -0.82 12.91
CA SER A 27 -6.57 -2.07 13.09
C SER A 27 -7.80 -2.16 12.20
N ARG A 28 -8.46 -1.04 11.91
CA ARG A 28 -9.64 -1.01 11.04
C ARG A 28 -9.28 -1.41 9.61
N ALA A 29 -8.19 -0.87 9.08
CA ALA A 29 -7.71 -1.21 7.74
C ALA A 29 -7.33 -2.69 7.67
N ILE A 30 -6.68 -3.21 8.69
CA ILE A 30 -6.28 -4.62 8.76
C ILE A 30 -7.51 -5.52 8.72
N ARG A 31 -8.54 -5.20 9.49
CA ARG A 31 -9.80 -5.97 9.49
C ARG A 31 -10.52 -5.91 8.14
N PHE A 32 -10.48 -4.76 7.49
CA PHE A 32 -11.01 -4.61 6.15
C PHE A 32 -10.33 -5.58 5.17
N TYR A 33 -8.99 -5.68 5.21
CA TYR A 33 -8.26 -6.60 4.34
C TYR A 33 -8.49 -8.06 4.71
N GLU A 34 -8.71 -8.37 5.99
CA GLU A 34 -9.11 -9.69 6.45
C GLU A 34 -10.48 -10.05 5.86
N ASP A 35 -11.44 -9.14 5.90
CA ASP A 35 -12.78 -9.35 5.36
C ASP A 35 -12.75 -9.60 3.85
N HIS A 36 -11.79 -9.04 3.15
CA HIS A 36 -11.63 -9.22 1.71
C HIS A 36 -10.68 -10.38 1.33
N GLY A 37 -10.30 -11.18 2.32
CA GLY A 37 -9.50 -12.38 2.08
C GLY A 37 -8.03 -12.15 1.77
N ILE A 38 -7.53 -10.93 1.96
CA ILE A 38 -6.11 -10.63 1.77
C ILE A 38 -5.30 -11.15 2.95
N LEU A 39 -5.84 -11.01 4.14
CA LEU A 39 -5.25 -11.53 5.38
C LEU A 39 -6.10 -12.68 5.89
N ALA A 40 -5.45 -13.69 6.42
CA ALA A 40 -6.11 -14.88 6.94
C ALA A 40 -5.52 -15.28 8.29
N PRO A 41 -5.82 -14.53 9.37
CA PRO A 41 -5.30 -14.85 10.69
C PRO A 41 -5.87 -16.16 11.20
N THR A 42 -5.10 -16.86 12.02
CA THR A 42 -5.64 -17.93 12.82
C THR A 42 -6.30 -17.34 14.06
N ARG A 43 -7.31 -18.04 14.56
CA ARG A 43 -8.00 -17.63 15.77
C ARG A 43 -7.61 -18.56 16.90
N GLU A 44 -7.15 -17.97 17.99
CA GLU A 44 -6.69 -18.70 19.15
C GLU A 44 -7.35 -18.19 20.43
N GLY A 45 -7.14 -18.91 21.52
CA GLY A 45 -7.67 -18.58 22.83
C GLY A 45 -9.13 -18.98 23.02
N PRO A 46 -9.73 -18.65 24.18
CA PRO A 46 -11.11 -18.98 24.47
C PRO A 46 -12.04 -18.39 23.41
N ARG A 47 -12.90 -19.25 22.85
CA ARG A 47 -13.89 -18.88 21.81
C ARG A 47 -13.27 -18.32 20.52
N GLY A 48 -11.97 -18.57 20.28
CA GLY A 48 -11.31 -18.07 19.07
C GLY A 48 -11.32 -16.54 18.93
N LEU A 49 -11.29 -15.82 20.04
CA LEU A 49 -11.37 -14.36 20.01
C LEU A 49 -10.06 -13.67 19.70
N ARG A 50 -8.96 -14.38 19.84
CA ARG A 50 -7.64 -13.81 19.58
C ARG A 50 -7.23 -14.06 18.14
N ARG A 51 -6.96 -12.97 17.40
CA ARG A 51 -6.43 -13.05 16.05
C ARG A 51 -4.91 -13.10 16.10
N VAL A 52 -4.34 -14.06 15.37
CA VAL A 52 -2.91 -14.22 15.26
C VAL A 52 -2.53 -14.21 13.77
N TYR A 53 -1.65 -13.31 13.40
CA TYR A 53 -1.23 -13.10 12.02
C TYR A 53 0.15 -13.70 11.81
N SER A 54 0.38 -14.23 10.60
CA SER A 54 1.65 -14.82 10.22
C SER A 54 2.58 -13.78 9.58
N PRO A 55 3.88 -14.07 9.45
CA PRO A 55 4.78 -13.25 8.65
C PRO A 55 4.32 -13.10 7.19
N ARG A 56 3.66 -14.13 6.64
CA ARG A 56 3.05 -14.06 5.31
C ARG A 56 1.97 -13.00 5.25
N ASP A 57 1.12 -12.92 6.26
CA ASP A 57 0.10 -11.87 6.37
C ASP A 57 0.74 -10.48 6.40
N ARG A 58 1.84 -10.34 7.11
CA ARG A 58 2.58 -9.08 7.16
C ARG A 58 3.09 -8.67 5.78
N THR A 59 3.67 -9.62 5.05
CA THR A 59 4.16 -9.37 3.69
C THR A 59 3.01 -8.98 2.77
N ARG A 60 1.90 -9.71 2.84
CA ARG A 60 0.70 -9.42 2.05
C ARG A 60 0.14 -8.04 2.36
N LEU A 61 0.14 -7.66 3.63
CA LEU A 61 -0.32 -6.33 4.02
C LEU A 61 0.60 -5.24 3.48
N LYS A 62 1.91 -5.43 3.52
CA LYS A 62 2.87 -4.48 2.95
C LYS A 62 2.64 -4.29 1.46
N LEU A 63 2.44 -5.37 0.71
CA LEU A 63 2.15 -5.31 -0.72
C LEU A 63 0.82 -4.60 -0.98
N THR A 64 -0.17 -4.86 -0.15
CA THR A 64 -1.49 -4.24 -0.26
C THR A 64 -1.42 -2.73 -0.06
N LEU A 65 -0.75 -2.29 0.99
CA LEU A 65 -0.61 -0.86 1.27
C LEU A 65 0.20 -0.15 0.20
N ARG A 66 1.22 -0.80 -0.32
CA ARG A 66 2.01 -0.30 -1.44
C ARG A 66 1.15 -0.17 -2.69
N GLY A 67 0.37 -1.20 -3.00
CA GLY A 67 -0.55 -1.19 -4.12
C GLY A 67 -1.59 -0.09 -4.03
N LYS A 68 -2.15 0.13 -2.85
CA LYS A 68 -3.09 1.22 -2.62
C LYS A 68 -2.45 2.58 -2.88
N ARG A 69 -1.22 2.76 -2.45
CA ARG A 69 -0.48 4.00 -2.69
C ARG A 69 -0.29 4.25 -4.20
N LEU A 70 -0.09 3.19 -4.97
CA LEU A 70 0.05 3.27 -6.41
C LEU A 70 -1.27 3.48 -7.15
N GLY A 71 -2.40 3.44 -6.45
CA GLY A 71 -3.72 3.60 -7.04
C GLY A 71 -4.31 2.31 -7.60
N LEU A 72 -3.77 1.16 -7.23
CA LEU A 72 -4.30 -0.12 -7.70
C LEU A 72 -5.64 -0.45 -7.06
N THR A 73 -6.51 -1.10 -7.82
CA THR A 73 -7.76 -1.65 -7.29
C THR A 73 -7.45 -2.87 -6.42
N LEU A 74 -8.41 -3.27 -5.60
CA LEU A 74 -8.27 -4.45 -4.74
C LEU A 74 -8.00 -5.70 -5.58
N LEU A 75 -8.65 -5.84 -6.73
CA LEU A 75 -8.43 -6.95 -7.65
C LEU A 75 -6.99 -6.95 -8.18
N GLN A 76 -6.49 -5.80 -8.57
CA GLN A 76 -5.11 -5.64 -9.03
C GLN A 76 -4.11 -5.95 -7.93
N ILE A 77 -4.41 -5.57 -6.70
CA ILE A 77 -3.58 -5.90 -5.53
C ILE A 77 -3.52 -7.42 -5.33
N ARG A 78 -4.66 -8.11 -5.45
CA ARG A 78 -4.68 -9.57 -5.37
C ARG A 78 -3.82 -10.21 -6.46
N GLU A 79 -3.90 -9.70 -7.68
CA GLU A 79 -3.06 -10.17 -8.77
C GLU A 79 -1.57 -9.95 -8.48
N LEU A 80 -1.23 -8.82 -7.88
CA LEU A 80 0.13 -8.52 -7.44
C LEU A 80 0.62 -9.54 -6.40
N ILE A 81 -0.20 -9.81 -5.40
CA ILE A 81 0.11 -10.79 -4.36
C ILE A 81 0.31 -12.17 -4.97
N ASP A 82 -0.59 -12.59 -5.86
CA ASP A 82 -0.49 -13.88 -6.53
C ASP A 82 0.79 -14.02 -7.34
N MET A 83 1.22 -12.96 -8.00
CA MET A 83 2.46 -12.94 -8.76
C MET A 83 3.68 -13.23 -7.87
N TYR A 84 3.70 -12.67 -6.67
CA TYR A 84 4.80 -12.89 -5.73
C TYR A 84 4.73 -14.23 -5.02
N GLU A 85 3.52 -14.74 -4.75
CA GLU A 85 3.34 -15.99 -4.00
C GLU A 85 3.28 -17.23 -4.87
N SER A 86 2.87 -17.09 -6.13
CA SER A 86 2.72 -18.21 -7.05
C SER A 86 3.42 -17.89 -8.37
N PRO A 87 4.73 -18.16 -8.46
CA PRO A 87 5.51 -17.76 -9.62
C PRO A 87 5.21 -18.54 -10.91
N LYS A 88 4.25 -19.45 -10.90
CA LYS A 88 3.95 -20.32 -12.03
C LYS A 88 3.68 -19.56 -13.33
N ASP A 89 2.93 -18.45 -13.25
CA ASP A 89 2.61 -17.64 -14.42
C ASP A 89 3.20 -16.21 -14.26
N ALA A 90 4.32 -16.10 -13.56
CA ALA A 90 4.91 -14.82 -13.20
C ALA A 90 5.20 -13.92 -14.40
N THR A 91 5.65 -14.51 -15.52
CA THR A 91 5.97 -13.74 -16.73
C THR A 91 4.74 -13.09 -17.33
N ALA A 92 3.65 -13.85 -17.47
CA ALA A 92 2.39 -13.33 -18.01
C ALA A 92 1.79 -12.27 -17.07
N GLN A 93 1.82 -12.54 -15.76
CA GLN A 93 1.33 -11.60 -14.75
C GLN A 93 2.15 -10.32 -14.73
N ALA A 94 3.47 -10.43 -14.85
CA ALA A 94 4.35 -9.27 -14.87
C ALA A 94 4.08 -8.39 -16.09
N ARG A 95 3.81 -8.98 -17.25
CA ARG A 95 3.45 -8.22 -18.46
C ARG A 95 2.16 -7.43 -18.28
N ARG A 96 1.15 -8.07 -17.70
CA ARG A 96 -0.13 -7.39 -17.40
C ARG A 96 0.08 -6.27 -16.39
N PHE A 97 0.87 -6.54 -15.37
CA PHE A 97 1.17 -5.54 -14.35
C PHE A 97 1.92 -4.36 -14.92
N LEU A 98 2.88 -4.61 -15.79
CA LEU A 98 3.63 -3.55 -16.44
C LEU A 98 2.72 -2.61 -17.22
N ALA A 99 1.71 -3.16 -17.90
CA ALA A 99 0.72 -2.36 -18.61
C ALA A 99 -0.13 -1.51 -17.65
N VAL A 100 -0.60 -2.11 -16.55
CA VAL A 100 -1.38 -1.41 -15.52
C VAL A 100 -0.55 -0.28 -14.90
N LEU A 101 0.69 -0.57 -14.52
CA LEU A 101 1.59 0.43 -13.93
C LEU A 101 1.90 1.56 -14.90
N GLY A 102 2.05 1.24 -16.19
CA GLY A 102 2.25 2.25 -17.23
C GLY A 102 1.08 3.21 -17.36
N GLN A 103 -0.14 2.71 -17.26
CA GLN A 103 -1.35 3.54 -17.26
C GLN A 103 -1.39 4.46 -16.05
N HIS A 104 -1.09 3.95 -14.86
CA HIS A 104 -1.05 4.75 -13.64
C HIS A 104 0.04 5.80 -13.71
N ARG A 105 1.21 5.44 -14.24
CA ARG A 105 2.31 6.38 -14.44
C ARG A 105 1.89 7.54 -15.34
N SER A 106 1.31 7.23 -16.50
CA SER A 106 0.87 8.26 -17.44
C SER A 106 -0.14 9.22 -16.83
N ALA A 107 -1.10 8.68 -16.08
CA ALA A 107 -2.10 9.50 -15.40
C ALA A 107 -1.45 10.44 -14.36
N LEU A 108 -0.50 9.91 -13.57
CA LEU A 108 0.20 10.70 -12.57
C LEU A 108 1.11 11.75 -13.19
N GLU A 109 1.78 11.43 -14.28
CA GLU A 109 2.60 12.40 -15.01
C GLU A 109 1.76 13.54 -15.56
N GLN A 110 0.57 13.23 -16.08
CA GLN A 110 -0.38 14.24 -16.53
C GLN A 110 -0.85 15.13 -15.39
N GLN A 111 -1.17 14.54 -14.24
CA GLN A 111 -1.55 15.29 -13.04
C GLN A 111 -0.42 16.21 -12.57
N ARG A 112 0.80 15.71 -12.59
CA ARG A 112 1.98 16.51 -12.23
C ARG A 112 2.14 17.70 -13.15
N GLU A 113 1.98 17.50 -14.45
CA GLU A 113 2.06 18.59 -15.44
C GLU A 113 0.95 19.62 -15.20
N ASP A 114 -0.27 19.17 -14.94
CA ASP A 114 -1.39 20.06 -14.66
C ASP A 114 -1.16 20.88 -13.40
N ILE A 115 -0.58 20.27 -12.37
CA ILE A 115 -0.23 20.96 -11.13
C ILE A 115 0.87 22.02 -11.40
N GLU A 116 1.87 21.69 -12.18
CA GLU A 116 2.94 22.64 -12.53
C GLU A 116 2.40 23.87 -13.27
N VAL A 117 1.49 23.64 -14.21
CA VAL A 117 0.83 24.71 -14.93
C VAL A 117 0.04 25.60 -13.97
N THR A 118 -0.73 25.01 -13.08
CA THR A 118 -1.52 25.75 -12.09
C THR A 118 -0.65 26.56 -11.15
N LEU A 119 0.45 25.99 -10.67
CA LEU A 119 1.40 26.70 -9.82
C LEU A 119 2.03 27.88 -10.53
N THR A 120 2.34 27.75 -11.81
CA THR A 120 2.86 28.84 -12.62
C THR A 120 1.85 29.97 -12.75
N GLU A 121 0.58 29.64 -12.97
CA GLU A 121 -0.49 30.64 -13.03
C GLU A 121 -0.66 31.36 -11.71
N ILE A 122 -0.64 30.64 -10.61
CA ILE A 122 -0.73 31.22 -9.25
C ILE A 122 0.41 32.20 -9.03
N ALA A 123 1.64 31.79 -9.36
CA ALA A 123 2.81 32.66 -9.21
C ALA A 123 2.68 33.96 -10.02
N ARG A 124 2.12 33.86 -11.21
CA ARG A 124 1.87 35.03 -12.06
C ARG A 124 0.85 35.99 -11.41
N HIS A 125 -0.22 35.47 -10.88
CA HIS A 125 -1.25 36.27 -10.20
C HIS A 125 -0.69 36.88 -8.90
N GLU A 126 0.08 36.12 -8.16
CA GLU A 126 0.74 36.64 -6.96
C GLU A 126 1.67 37.82 -7.28
N ALA A 127 2.45 37.70 -8.35
CA ALA A 127 3.34 38.77 -8.80
C ALA A 127 2.54 40.03 -9.18
N GLU A 128 1.42 39.84 -9.86
CA GLU A 128 0.54 40.96 -10.23
C GLU A 128 -0.04 41.63 -9.00
N CYS A 129 -0.50 40.85 -8.01
CA CYS A 129 -1.02 41.40 -6.77
C CYS A 129 0.06 42.21 -6.02
N ARG A 130 1.29 41.69 -5.94
CA ARG A 130 2.38 42.41 -5.28
C ARG A 130 2.70 43.72 -6.00
N ARG A 131 2.64 43.72 -7.32
CA ARG A 131 2.86 44.91 -8.12
C ARG A 131 1.80 45.96 -7.82
N ILE A 132 0.54 45.54 -7.76
CA ILE A 132 -0.59 46.44 -7.42
C ILE A 132 -0.41 47.01 -6.03
N LEU A 133 -0.09 46.16 -5.04
CA LEU A 133 0.13 46.61 -3.68
C LEU A 133 1.32 47.57 -3.56
N GLY A 134 2.37 47.36 -4.33
CA GLY A 134 3.51 48.26 -4.38
C GLY A 134 3.20 49.65 -4.90
N ARG A 135 2.23 49.77 -5.82
CA ARG A 135 1.81 51.05 -6.38
C ARG A 135 1.08 51.93 -5.40
N LYS A 136 0.47 51.36 -4.37
CA LYS A 136 -0.31 52.09 -3.36
C LYS A 136 0.52 52.68 -2.25
N ASN A 137 1.79 52.40 -2.23
CA ASN A 137 2.71 52.97 -1.26
C ASN A 137 3.50 54.15 -1.91
#